data_6dec3033c34a99364da913940129a23d
#
_entry.id   6dec3033c34a99364da913940129a23d
#
_cell.length_a   1.000
_cell.length_b   1.000
_cell.length_c   1.000
_cell.angle_alpha   90.00
_cell.angle_beta   90.00
_cell.angle_gamma   90.00
#
_symmetry.space_group_name_H-M   'P 1'
#
loop_
_entity.id
_entity.type
_entity.pdbx_description
1 polymer ?
#
loop_
_entity_poly.entity_id
_entity_poly.type
_entity_poly.pdbx_seq_one_letter_code
_entity_poly.pdbx_strand_id
1 'polypeptide(L)'
;MTLDARIRRELAAGRGKKSIARDAGVSEWRVRCLARAMVTEVVLGRGEDEIRLSPVKAARMPQDRAIVLSDIHIPHHDRRALAVAVAYLRDAKPTLLVLNGDIVDEAPTGAYPKDPKELITLEDEFAETRAFLALLRKTLPKCEIVYTKGNHEDRLERYLVRQAPELASMGRLSLCALLDLERHRIRWVESSDHVAFGPFEISHGEVVRKGGGNSIRGHMQKRGGSMVMGHIHRLATVMVTDRFGTHYGVENGCLCGLQPSYIKHPDWQQGFTQIDLAAGVVSVRQHHIQGGKLLVDGNLYTA
;
A
#
# COMPACT_ATOMS: atom_id res chain seq x y z
N MET A 1 -45.59 25.98 -16.93
CA MET A 1 -44.23 25.38 -17.04
C MET A 1 -43.33 26.13 -16.08
N THR A 2 -42.68 25.45 -15.14
CA THR A 2 -41.75 26.09 -14.19
C THR A 2 -40.51 26.65 -14.89
N LEU A 3 -39.86 27.64 -14.29
CA LEU A 3 -38.63 28.22 -14.80
C LEU A 3 -37.54 27.16 -15.04
N ASP A 4 -37.38 26.21 -14.11
CA ASP A 4 -36.42 25.12 -14.21
C ASP A 4 -36.76 24.13 -15.34
N ALA A 5 -38.05 23.88 -15.59
CA ALA A 5 -38.50 23.06 -16.71
C ALA A 5 -38.19 23.74 -18.06
N ARG A 6 -38.35 25.06 -18.15
CA ARG A 6 -37.96 25.85 -19.32
C ARG A 6 -36.45 25.78 -19.57
N ILE A 7 -35.63 26.02 -18.54
CA ILE A 7 -34.18 25.96 -18.63
C ILE A 7 -33.70 24.56 -19.08
N ARG A 8 -34.28 23.49 -18.53
CA ARG A 8 -33.96 22.11 -18.91
C ARG A 8 -34.29 21.83 -20.39
N ARG A 9 -35.44 22.32 -20.88
CA ARG A 9 -35.83 22.16 -22.29
C ARG A 9 -34.84 22.85 -23.22
N GLU A 10 -34.38 24.05 -22.88
CA GLU A 10 -33.43 24.80 -23.68
C GLU A 10 -32.03 24.19 -23.65
N LEU A 11 -31.61 23.62 -22.51
CA LEU A 11 -30.38 22.84 -22.42
C LEU A 11 -30.41 21.58 -23.27
N ALA A 12 -31.55 20.86 -23.25
CA ALA A 12 -31.77 19.67 -24.09
C ALA A 12 -31.76 20.00 -25.60
N ALA A 13 -32.18 21.23 -25.96
CA ALA A 13 -32.08 21.75 -27.33
C ALA A 13 -30.66 22.25 -27.73
N GLY A 14 -29.65 22.04 -26.88
CA GLY A 14 -28.24 22.38 -27.18
C GLY A 14 -27.89 23.85 -27.03
N ARG A 15 -28.77 24.70 -26.45
CA ARG A 15 -28.45 26.11 -26.25
C ARG A 15 -27.32 26.33 -25.27
N GLY A 16 -26.51 27.34 -25.52
CA GLY A 16 -25.36 27.69 -24.66
C GLY A 16 -25.80 28.20 -23.28
N LYS A 17 -25.15 27.70 -22.21
CA LYS A 17 -25.49 28.00 -20.80
C LYS A 17 -25.53 29.48 -20.47
N LYS A 18 -24.63 30.29 -21.02
CA LYS A 18 -24.60 31.77 -20.86
C LYS A 18 -25.81 32.44 -21.46
N SER A 19 -26.23 32.00 -22.65
CA SER A 19 -27.43 32.53 -23.34
C SER A 19 -28.68 32.19 -22.54
N ILE A 20 -28.82 30.95 -22.11
CA ILE A 20 -29.97 30.51 -21.28
C ILE A 20 -30.05 31.31 -19.96
N ALA A 21 -28.90 31.51 -19.29
CA ALA A 21 -28.82 32.26 -18.04
C ALA A 21 -29.34 33.68 -18.22
N ARG A 22 -28.90 34.38 -19.27
CA ARG A 22 -29.33 35.73 -19.60
C ARG A 22 -30.82 35.80 -19.92
N ASP A 23 -31.30 34.90 -20.80
CA ASP A 23 -32.69 34.92 -21.28
C ASP A 23 -33.70 34.44 -20.20
N ALA A 24 -33.23 33.69 -19.24
CA ALA A 24 -34.03 33.25 -18.07
C ALA A 24 -33.90 34.14 -16.84
N GLY A 25 -33.01 35.17 -16.89
CA GLY A 25 -32.80 36.08 -15.75
C GLY A 25 -32.20 35.40 -14.51
N VAL A 26 -31.38 34.33 -14.71
CA VAL A 26 -30.75 33.58 -13.62
C VAL A 26 -29.23 33.56 -13.74
N SER A 27 -28.54 33.22 -12.64
CA SER A 27 -27.10 33.07 -12.70
C SER A 27 -26.67 31.88 -13.58
N GLU A 28 -25.54 32.00 -14.26
CA GLU A 28 -24.95 30.92 -15.04
C GLU A 28 -24.68 29.68 -14.16
N TRP A 29 -24.34 29.91 -12.89
CA TRP A 29 -24.17 28.83 -11.92
C TRP A 29 -25.46 27.97 -11.77
N ARG A 30 -26.63 28.61 -11.67
CA ARG A 30 -27.93 27.89 -11.60
C ARG A 30 -28.16 27.05 -12.84
N VAL A 31 -27.89 27.59 -14.03
CA VAL A 31 -28.02 26.86 -15.29
C VAL A 31 -27.03 25.68 -15.34
N ARG A 32 -25.79 25.85 -14.85
CA ARG A 32 -24.82 24.77 -14.73
C ARG A 32 -25.26 23.68 -13.77
N CYS A 33 -25.86 24.05 -12.64
CA CYS A 33 -26.43 23.09 -11.69
C CYS A 33 -27.57 22.28 -12.32
N LEU A 34 -28.47 22.96 -13.02
CA LEU A 34 -29.56 22.28 -13.74
C LEU A 34 -29.02 21.40 -14.90
N ALA A 35 -28.01 21.85 -15.62
CA ALA A 35 -27.35 21.04 -16.64
C ALA A 35 -26.67 19.80 -16.05
N ARG A 36 -26.03 19.92 -14.90
CA ARG A 36 -25.46 18.75 -14.16
C ARG A 36 -26.55 17.81 -13.65
N ALA A 37 -27.70 18.34 -13.23
CA ALA A 37 -28.84 17.53 -12.82
C ALA A 37 -29.58 16.88 -14.00
N MET A 38 -29.32 17.36 -15.23
CA MET A 38 -29.83 16.81 -16.49
C MET A 38 -28.88 15.79 -17.15
N VAL A 39 -27.73 15.46 -16.55
CA VAL A 39 -27.02 14.20 -16.83
C VAL A 39 -27.89 13.08 -16.25
N THR A 40 -29.03 12.99 -16.85
CA THR A 40 -30.15 12.13 -16.56
C THR A 40 -29.96 10.86 -17.34
N GLU A 41 -30.38 9.78 -16.74
CA GLU A 41 -30.73 8.53 -17.37
C GLU A 41 -30.13 8.33 -18.78
N VAL A 42 -29.04 7.61 -18.87
CA VAL A 42 -28.59 7.07 -20.16
C VAL A 42 -29.47 5.87 -20.42
N VAL A 43 -30.30 5.95 -21.44
CA VAL A 43 -31.12 4.83 -21.91
C VAL A 43 -30.32 4.06 -22.95
N LEU A 44 -30.02 2.79 -22.64
CA LEU A 44 -29.38 1.85 -23.55
C LEU A 44 -30.41 0.78 -23.97
N GLY A 45 -30.51 0.52 -25.26
CA GLY A 45 -31.46 -0.43 -25.79
C GLY A 45 -32.77 0.18 -26.33
N ARG A 46 -33.68 -0.66 -26.82
CA ARG A 46 -35.03 -0.29 -27.31
C ARG A 46 -36.05 -1.33 -26.85
N GLY A 47 -37.23 -0.87 -26.42
CA GLY A 47 -38.33 -1.74 -26.01
C GLY A 47 -38.12 -2.42 -24.67
N GLU A 48 -38.38 -3.73 -24.57
CA GLU A 48 -38.28 -4.48 -23.30
C GLU A 48 -36.86 -4.64 -22.77
N ASP A 49 -35.83 -4.40 -23.61
CA ASP A 49 -34.42 -4.44 -23.24
C ASP A 49 -33.85 -3.06 -22.84
N GLU A 50 -34.71 -2.11 -22.52
CA GLU A 50 -34.31 -0.75 -22.18
C GLU A 50 -33.64 -0.71 -20.78
N ILE A 51 -32.34 -0.43 -20.74
CA ILE A 51 -31.60 -0.21 -19.47
C ILE A 51 -31.56 1.29 -19.17
N ARG A 52 -32.18 1.69 -18.08
CA ARG A 52 -32.13 3.06 -17.55
C ARG A 52 -31.05 3.21 -16.50
N LEU A 53 -30.01 3.96 -16.84
CA LEU A 53 -28.92 4.29 -15.92
C LEU A 53 -29.24 5.59 -15.18
N SER A 54 -29.63 5.48 -13.92
CA SER A 54 -29.76 6.65 -13.03
C SER A 54 -28.38 7.15 -12.59
N PRO A 55 -28.18 8.47 -12.45
CA PRO A 55 -26.93 9.01 -11.99
C PRO A 55 -26.63 8.54 -10.54
N VAL A 56 -25.49 7.87 -10.38
CA VAL A 56 -24.99 7.45 -9.05
C VAL A 56 -24.32 8.62 -8.39
N LYS A 57 -24.73 8.96 -7.17
CA LYS A 57 -24.04 9.97 -6.36
C LYS A 57 -22.86 9.30 -5.63
N ALA A 58 -21.66 9.82 -5.85
CA ALA A 58 -20.53 9.48 -5.02
C ALA A 58 -20.71 10.11 -3.64
N ALA A 59 -20.76 9.30 -2.59
CA ALA A 59 -20.73 9.74 -1.21
C ALA A 59 -19.33 9.52 -0.65
N ARG A 60 -18.79 10.49 0.11
CA ARG A 60 -17.55 10.29 0.86
C ARG A 60 -17.90 9.53 2.14
N MET A 61 -17.46 8.29 2.22
CA MET A 61 -17.69 7.45 3.39
C MET A 61 -16.44 7.45 4.28
N PRO A 62 -16.60 7.32 5.62
CA PRO A 62 -15.49 6.91 6.47
C PRO A 62 -14.90 5.60 5.93
N GLN A 63 -13.58 5.52 5.89
CA GLN A 63 -12.89 4.34 5.40
C GLN A 63 -11.78 3.96 6.37
N ASP A 64 -11.61 2.66 6.56
CA ASP A 64 -10.40 2.12 7.16
C ASP A 64 -9.35 1.96 6.07
N ARG A 65 -8.16 2.44 6.35
CA ARG A 65 -7.04 2.42 5.41
C ARG A 65 -5.85 1.71 6.01
N ALA A 66 -5.41 0.65 5.37
CA ALA A 66 -4.11 0.06 5.63
C ALA A 66 -3.12 0.46 4.53
N ILE A 67 -1.88 0.75 4.93
CA ILE A 67 -0.74 0.86 4.02
C ILE A 67 0.30 -0.17 4.44
N VAL A 68 0.84 -0.89 3.46
CA VAL A 68 1.82 -1.94 3.67
C VAL A 68 3.14 -1.52 3.03
N LEU A 69 4.19 -1.36 3.83
CA LEU A 69 5.58 -1.19 3.38
C LEU A 69 6.33 -2.48 3.67
N SER A 70 7.23 -2.90 2.79
CA SER A 70 8.08 -4.08 2.99
C SER A 70 9.43 -3.93 2.30
N ASP A 71 10.35 -4.82 2.60
CA ASP A 71 11.60 -4.98 1.86
C ASP A 71 12.36 -3.65 1.73
N ILE A 72 12.52 -2.97 2.87
CA ILE A 72 13.25 -1.70 2.96
C ILE A 72 14.75 -1.96 3.03
N HIS A 73 15.16 -3.02 3.76
CA HIS A 73 16.55 -3.44 3.93
C HIS A 73 17.47 -2.31 4.41
N ILE A 74 17.12 -1.64 5.50
CA ILE A 74 18.00 -0.63 6.09
C ILE A 74 19.33 -1.30 6.47
N PRO A 75 20.47 -0.77 6.00
CA PRO A 75 20.69 0.55 5.42
C PRO A 75 20.70 0.61 3.88
N HIS A 76 20.37 -0.48 3.18
CA HIS A 76 20.39 -0.58 1.71
C HIS A 76 19.12 -0.02 1.04
N HIS A 77 18.30 0.74 1.78
CA HIS A 77 17.09 1.35 1.25
C HIS A 77 17.39 2.46 0.22
N ASP A 78 16.49 2.67 -0.73
CA ASP A 78 16.54 3.88 -1.58
C ASP A 78 15.96 5.06 -0.80
N ARG A 79 16.82 6.00 -0.43
CA ARG A 79 16.45 7.18 0.39
C ARG A 79 15.34 8.01 -0.25
N ARG A 80 15.32 8.11 -1.58
CA ARG A 80 14.30 8.88 -2.32
C ARG A 80 12.97 8.15 -2.32
N ALA A 81 12.99 6.86 -2.59
CA ALA A 81 11.77 6.04 -2.56
C ALA A 81 11.15 6.05 -1.15
N LEU A 82 11.97 5.90 -0.11
CA LEU A 82 11.51 5.92 1.27
C LEU A 82 10.96 7.29 1.68
N ALA A 83 11.63 8.39 1.29
CA ALA A 83 11.16 9.75 1.57
C ALA A 83 9.79 10.02 0.93
N VAL A 84 9.59 9.60 -0.33
CA VAL A 84 8.31 9.71 -1.05
C VAL A 84 7.22 8.89 -0.37
N ALA A 85 7.52 7.65 0.05
CA ALA A 85 6.57 6.82 0.79
C ALA A 85 6.14 7.47 2.12
N VAL A 86 7.09 8.01 2.90
CA VAL A 86 6.80 8.71 4.17
C VAL A 86 5.98 9.99 3.93
N ALA A 87 6.27 10.76 2.87
CA ALA A 87 5.48 11.93 2.50
C ALA A 87 4.03 11.55 2.17
N TYR A 88 3.85 10.46 1.42
CA TYR A 88 2.52 9.94 1.13
C TYR A 88 1.78 9.47 2.39
N LEU A 89 2.45 8.75 3.29
CA LEU A 89 1.87 8.30 4.56
C LEU A 89 1.31 9.47 5.39
N ARG A 90 2.05 10.59 5.46
CA ARG A 90 1.61 11.80 6.17
C ARG A 90 0.30 12.35 5.63
N ASP A 91 0.13 12.35 4.31
CA ASP A 91 -1.05 12.90 3.64
C ASP A 91 -2.21 11.89 3.61
N ALA A 92 -1.91 10.61 3.42
CA ALA A 92 -2.88 9.53 3.38
C ALA A 92 -3.52 9.20 4.74
N LYS A 93 -2.77 9.43 5.85
CA LYS A 93 -3.21 9.21 7.25
C LYS A 93 -3.87 7.85 7.44
N PRO A 94 -3.18 6.74 7.22
CA PRO A 94 -3.74 5.41 7.39
C PRO A 94 -4.18 5.16 8.84
N THR A 95 -5.16 4.27 9.03
CA THR A 95 -5.56 3.74 10.34
C THR A 95 -4.59 2.64 10.78
N LEU A 96 -4.03 1.90 9.81
CA LEU A 96 -3.06 0.83 10.02
C LEU A 96 -1.86 1.01 9.07
N LEU A 97 -0.65 0.95 9.60
CA LEU A 97 0.59 0.79 8.84
C LEU A 97 1.20 -0.56 9.16
N VAL A 98 1.43 -1.39 8.16
CA VAL A 98 2.14 -2.66 8.30
C VAL A 98 3.53 -2.53 7.70
N LEU A 99 4.54 -2.73 8.53
CA LEU A 99 5.93 -2.95 8.12
C LEU A 99 6.09 -4.46 7.90
N ASN A 100 5.95 -4.89 6.66
CA ASN A 100 5.73 -6.29 6.32
C ASN A 100 7.03 -7.06 6.06
N GLY A 101 7.93 -7.02 7.03
CA GLY A 101 9.20 -7.77 7.02
C GLY A 101 10.28 -7.17 6.14
N ASP A 102 11.50 -7.63 6.37
CA ASP A 102 12.73 -7.20 5.70
C ASP A 102 12.91 -5.68 5.74
N ILE A 103 12.64 -5.09 6.92
CA ILE A 103 12.81 -3.65 7.18
C ILE A 103 14.27 -3.34 7.50
N VAL A 104 14.90 -4.16 8.33
CA VAL A 104 16.34 -4.16 8.61
C VAL A 104 17.01 -5.27 7.81
N ASP A 105 18.25 -5.06 7.37
CA ASP A 105 18.93 -6.07 6.55
C ASP A 105 19.63 -7.15 7.38
N GLU A 106 20.18 -6.78 8.56
CA GLU A 106 20.99 -7.66 9.41
C GLU A 106 22.14 -8.36 8.66
N ALA A 107 22.75 -7.65 7.69
CA ALA A 107 23.85 -8.16 6.88
C ALA A 107 24.99 -8.76 7.69
N PRO A 108 25.43 -8.16 8.83
CA PRO A 108 26.55 -8.71 9.62
C PRO A 108 26.32 -10.11 10.17
N THR A 109 25.07 -10.52 10.39
CA THR A 109 24.69 -11.85 10.91
C THR A 109 24.23 -12.82 9.82
N GLY A 110 24.12 -12.33 8.58
CA GLY A 110 23.75 -13.15 7.42
C GLY A 110 24.77 -14.26 7.10
N ALA A 111 24.30 -15.31 6.44
CA ALA A 111 25.13 -16.45 6.07
C ALA A 111 25.93 -16.24 4.78
N TYR A 112 25.64 -15.19 4.01
CA TYR A 112 26.32 -14.94 2.73
C TYR A 112 27.66 -14.23 2.92
N PRO A 113 28.62 -14.39 1.97
CA PRO A 113 29.86 -13.64 1.97
C PRO A 113 29.59 -12.12 1.98
N LYS A 114 30.39 -11.40 2.75
CA LYS A 114 30.25 -9.94 2.91
C LYS A 114 31.32 -9.24 2.09
N ASP A 115 30.94 -8.17 1.38
CA ASP A 115 31.92 -7.29 0.75
C ASP A 115 32.63 -6.48 1.84
N PRO A 116 33.96 -6.56 1.98
CA PRO A 116 34.70 -5.77 2.96
C PRO A 116 34.54 -4.25 2.80
N LYS A 117 34.10 -3.78 1.63
CA LYS A 117 33.86 -2.35 1.36
C LYS A 117 32.50 -1.87 1.82
N GLU A 118 31.57 -2.81 2.08
CA GLU A 118 30.21 -2.53 2.53
C GLU A 118 30.00 -2.91 4.01
N LEU A 119 31.08 -2.99 4.79
CA LEU A 119 31.00 -3.34 6.21
C LEU A 119 30.35 -2.22 7.01
N ILE A 120 29.09 -2.44 7.35
CA ILE A 120 28.32 -1.65 8.32
C ILE A 120 28.21 -2.54 9.57
N THR A 121 28.27 -1.92 10.76
CA THR A 121 28.07 -2.68 11.99
C THR A 121 26.59 -2.95 12.22
N LEU A 122 26.28 -4.03 12.94
CA LEU A 122 24.89 -4.32 13.30
C LEU A 122 24.26 -3.18 14.14
N GLU A 123 25.06 -2.51 14.98
CA GLU A 123 24.60 -1.35 15.77
C GLU A 123 24.24 -0.16 14.87
N ASP A 124 25.01 0.08 13.80
CA ASP A 124 24.69 1.16 12.85
C ASP A 124 23.38 0.88 12.12
N GLU A 125 23.14 -0.38 11.66
CA GLU A 125 21.88 -0.79 11.06
C GLU A 125 20.69 -0.60 12.01
N PHE A 126 20.84 -1.01 13.26
CA PHE A 126 19.80 -0.84 14.28
C PHE A 126 19.56 0.62 14.64
N ALA A 127 20.63 1.43 14.73
CA ALA A 127 20.50 2.86 15.00
C ALA A 127 19.73 3.58 13.88
N GLU A 128 20.04 3.28 12.62
CA GLU A 128 19.32 3.84 11.47
C GLU A 128 17.86 3.35 11.42
N THR A 129 17.62 2.08 11.72
CA THR A 129 16.27 1.53 11.79
C THR A 129 15.47 2.17 12.92
N ARG A 130 16.02 2.33 14.12
CA ARG A 130 15.35 3.05 15.23
C ARG A 130 15.00 4.48 14.85
N ALA A 131 15.89 5.19 14.14
CA ALA A 131 15.62 6.55 13.65
C ALA A 131 14.45 6.57 12.64
N PHE A 132 14.38 5.60 11.74
CA PHE A 132 13.25 5.43 10.82
C PHE A 132 11.94 5.14 11.57
N LEU A 133 11.93 4.23 12.53
CA LEU A 133 10.73 3.91 13.33
C LEU A 133 10.25 5.12 14.14
N ALA A 134 11.17 5.90 14.70
CA ALA A 134 10.86 7.16 15.39
C ALA A 134 10.22 8.19 14.44
N LEU A 135 10.74 8.31 13.20
CA LEU A 135 10.18 9.16 12.16
C LEU A 135 8.76 8.73 11.80
N LEU A 136 8.52 7.44 11.61
CA LEU A 136 7.17 6.91 11.34
C LEU A 136 6.19 7.23 12.46
N ARG A 137 6.57 7.00 13.72
CA ARG A 137 5.72 7.32 14.87
C ARG A 137 5.42 8.82 14.99
N LYS A 138 6.41 9.67 14.69
CA LYS A 138 6.23 11.13 14.65
C LYS A 138 5.28 11.53 13.52
N THR A 139 5.40 10.92 12.36
CA THR A 139 4.55 11.20 11.18
C THR A 139 3.12 10.73 11.39
N LEU A 140 2.95 9.60 12.06
CA LEU A 140 1.67 8.90 12.25
C LEU A 140 1.39 8.67 13.75
N PRO A 141 1.13 9.74 14.54
CA PRO A 141 1.06 9.62 16.01
C PRO A 141 -0.11 8.77 16.52
N LYS A 142 -1.18 8.63 15.74
CA LYS A 142 -2.42 7.91 16.10
C LYS A 142 -2.61 6.61 15.32
N CYS A 143 -1.78 6.32 14.32
CA CYS A 143 -1.89 5.12 13.50
C CYS A 143 -1.46 3.88 14.31
N GLU A 144 -2.17 2.79 14.16
CA GLU A 144 -1.65 1.48 14.56
C GLU A 144 -0.48 1.14 13.63
N ILE A 145 0.70 0.85 14.20
CA ILE A 145 1.87 0.40 13.44
C ILE A 145 2.18 -1.02 13.88
N VAL A 146 2.25 -1.92 12.92
CA VAL A 146 2.55 -3.33 13.11
C VAL A 146 3.79 -3.67 12.30
N TYR A 147 4.70 -4.43 12.89
CA TYR A 147 5.90 -4.93 12.24
C TYR A 147 5.82 -6.46 12.20
N THR A 148 5.72 -7.04 11.02
CA THR A 148 5.78 -8.50 10.82
C THR A 148 7.20 -8.93 10.55
N LYS A 149 7.59 -10.06 11.13
CA LYS A 149 8.93 -10.63 10.95
C LYS A 149 9.12 -11.16 9.53
N GLY A 150 10.13 -10.69 8.83
CA GLY A 150 10.62 -11.26 7.57
C GLY A 150 11.75 -12.24 7.79
N ASN A 151 12.38 -12.70 6.71
CA ASN A 151 13.48 -13.64 6.81
C ASN A 151 14.83 -12.97 7.17
N HIS A 152 14.96 -11.66 6.98
CA HIS A 152 16.12 -10.89 7.42
C HIS A 152 16.11 -10.70 8.94
N GLU A 153 14.97 -10.41 9.51
CA GLU A 153 14.80 -10.29 10.96
C GLU A 153 15.08 -11.58 11.74
N ASP A 154 15.20 -12.72 11.07
CA ASP A 154 15.63 -13.99 11.65
C ASP A 154 17.16 -14.14 11.73
N ARG A 155 17.94 -13.30 11.06
CA ARG A 155 19.37 -13.52 10.88
C ARG A 155 20.14 -13.48 12.19
N LEU A 156 19.89 -12.48 13.03
CA LEU A 156 20.54 -12.37 14.34
C LEU A 156 20.16 -13.53 15.26
N GLU A 157 18.88 -13.87 15.35
CA GLU A 157 18.41 -14.98 16.17
C GLU A 157 19.05 -16.31 15.75
N ARG A 158 19.06 -16.60 14.44
CA ARG A 158 19.71 -17.79 13.89
C ARG A 158 21.24 -17.80 14.10
N TYR A 159 21.87 -16.62 14.04
CA TYR A 159 23.28 -16.50 14.34
C TYR A 159 23.56 -16.82 15.80
N LEU A 160 22.81 -16.25 16.74
CA LEU A 160 22.96 -16.51 18.17
C LEU A 160 22.71 -17.98 18.48
N VAL A 161 21.65 -18.59 17.97
CA VAL A 161 21.35 -20.02 18.19
C VAL A 161 22.51 -20.90 17.72
N ARG A 162 23.17 -20.55 16.61
CA ARG A 162 24.30 -21.36 16.08
C ARG A 162 25.62 -21.10 16.78
N GLN A 163 25.91 -19.85 17.14
CA GLN A 163 27.25 -19.45 17.57
C GLN A 163 27.35 -19.20 19.08
N ALA A 164 26.25 -18.84 19.73
CA ALA A 164 26.19 -18.48 21.15
C ALA A 164 24.81 -18.77 21.74
N PRO A 165 24.39 -20.07 21.80
CA PRO A 165 23.03 -20.44 22.17
C PRO A 165 22.63 -19.95 23.57
N GLU A 166 23.58 -19.80 24.50
CA GLU A 166 23.34 -19.25 25.82
C GLU A 166 22.84 -17.81 25.79
N LEU A 167 23.25 -17.05 24.75
CA LEU A 167 22.82 -15.66 24.58
C LEU A 167 21.45 -15.56 23.85
N ALA A 168 21.07 -16.56 23.09
CA ALA A 168 19.83 -16.55 22.31
C ALA A 168 18.56 -16.43 23.20
N SER A 169 18.64 -16.88 24.47
CA SER A 169 17.54 -16.75 25.43
C SER A 169 17.44 -15.39 26.11
N MET A 170 18.40 -14.50 25.88
CA MET A 170 18.42 -13.17 26.51
C MET A 170 17.44 -12.22 25.80
N GLY A 171 16.30 -11.92 26.40
CA GLY A 171 15.28 -11.06 25.82
C GLY A 171 15.78 -9.67 25.39
N ARG A 172 16.87 -9.15 25.97
CA ARG A 172 17.51 -7.91 25.55
C ARG A 172 18.19 -7.99 24.19
N LEU A 173 18.47 -9.19 23.70
CA LEU A 173 19.02 -9.44 22.37
C LEU A 173 17.94 -9.78 21.35
N SER A 174 16.66 -9.74 21.74
CA SER A 174 15.56 -9.85 20.79
C SER A 174 15.51 -8.59 19.90
N LEU A 175 15.16 -8.76 18.63
CA LEU A 175 15.05 -7.65 17.70
C LEU A 175 14.05 -6.57 18.19
N CYS A 176 12.96 -7.00 18.82
CA CYS A 176 12.00 -6.08 19.45
C CYS A 176 12.65 -5.13 20.46
N ALA A 177 13.55 -5.63 21.31
CA ALA A 177 14.27 -4.84 22.29
C ALA A 177 15.37 -3.98 21.64
N LEU A 178 16.11 -4.53 20.67
CA LEU A 178 17.20 -3.84 19.97
C LEU A 178 16.68 -2.68 19.10
N LEU A 179 15.44 -2.78 18.58
CA LEU A 179 14.78 -1.73 17.80
C LEU A 179 13.88 -0.79 18.62
N ASP A 180 13.81 -0.95 19.96
CA ASP A 180 12.95 -0.15 20.85
C ASP A 180 11.47 -0.13 20.40
N LEU A 181 10.90 -1.27 19.91
CA LEU A 181 9.55 -1.32 19.34
C LEU A 181 8.48 -0.85 20.34
N GLU A 182 8.61 -1.21 21.63
CA GLU A 182 7.70 -0.79 22.70
C GLU A 182 7.68 0.74 22.86
N ARG A 183 8.86 1.39 22.89
CA ARG A 183 8.98 2.85 22.96
C ARG A 183 8.26 3.55 21.81
N HIS A 184 8.29 2.95 20.62
CA HIS A 184 7.62 3.46 19.43
C HIS A 184 6.16 3.01 19.31
N ARG A 185 5.65 2.21 20.28
CA ARG A 185 4.30 1.63 20.26
C ARG A 185 4.05 0.89 18.95
N ILE A 186 4.98 0.03 18.58
CA ILE A 186 4.90 -0.83 17.39
C ILE A 186 4.65 -2.25 17.84
N ARG A 187 3.59 -2.84 17.34
CA ARG A 187 3.22 -4.23 17.62
C ARG A 187 4.04 -5.16 16.74
N TRP A 188 4.67 -6.14 17.35
CA TRP A 188 5.41 -7.19 16.66
C TRP A 188 4.52 -8.38 16.33
N VAL A 189 4.75 -9.02 15.16
CA VAL A 189 4.06 -10.23 14.72
C VAL A 189 5.10 -11.19 14.16
N GLU A 190 5.14 -12.40 14.70
CA GLU A 190 6.07 -13.46 14.28
C GLU A 190 5.77 -13.96 12.86
N SER A 191 6.78 -14.58 12.21
CA SER A 191 6.66 -15.09 10.84
C SER A 191 5.65 -16.24 10.69
N SER A 192 5.30 -16.92 11.79
CA SER A 192 4.27 -17.96 11.81
C SER A 192 2.83 -17.41 11.81
N ASP A 193 2.67 -16.10 12.00
CA ASP A 193 1.39 -15.41 12.15
C ASP A 193 1.21 -14.38 11.02
N HIS A 194 0.11 -13.65 11.04
CA HIS A 194 -0.24 -12.64 10.04
C HIS A 194 -0.98 -11.46 10.68
N VAL A 195 -1.05 -10.35 9.95
CA VAL A 195 -1.89 -9.20 10.29
C VAL A 195 -3.19 -9.30 9.50
N ALA A 196 -4.32 -9.34 10.21
CA ALA A 196 -5.64 -9.33 9.58
C ALA A 196 -6.09 -7.88 9.32
N PHE A 197 -6.55 -7.60 8.10
CA PHE A 197 -7.20 -6.33 7.75
C PHE A 197 -8.38 -6.58 6.79
N GLY A 198 -9.60 -6.53 7.29
CA GLY A 198 -10.79 -6.94 6.55
C GLY A 198 -10.64 -8.39 6.06
N PRO A 199 -10.76 -8.63 4.73
CA PRO A 199 -10.59 -9.98 4.18
C PRO A 199 -9.12 -10.37 3.93
N PHE A 200 -8.15 -9.51 4.25
CA PHE A 200 -6.74 -9.73 3.96
C PHE A 200 -5.98 -10.35 5.12
N GLU A 201 -5.13 -11.31 4.79
CA GLU A 201 -4.00 -11.73 5.59
C GLU A 201 -2.73 -11.05 5.04
N ILE A 202 -2.01 -10.32 5.88
CA ILE A 202 -0.78 -9.62 5.52
C ILE A 202 0.37 -10.31 6.26
N SER A 203 1.31 -10.88 5.51
CA SER A 203 2.51 -11.52 6.03
C SER A 203 3.66 -11.37 5.04
N HIS A 204 4.90 -11.51 5.52
CA HIS A 204 6.07 -11.33 4.63
C HIS A 204 6.09 -12.32 3.48
N GLY A 205 5.71 -13.57 3.74
CA GLY A 205 5.69 -14.63 2.73
C GLY A 205 7.02 -15.40 2.65
N GLU A 206 6.97 -16.55 1.96
CA GLU A 206 8.10 -17.49 1.84
C GLU A 206 8.25 -18.09 0.43
N VAL A 207 7.19 -18.03 -0.39
CA VAL A 207 7.17 -18.67 -1.71
C VAL A 207 7.76 -17.74 -2.75
N VAL A 208 8.79 -18.21 -3.44
CA VAL A 208 9.44 -17.49 -4.54
C VAL A 208 9.17 -18.22 -5.86
N ARG A 209 8.54 -17.56 -6.81
CA ARG A 209 8.31 -18.04 -8.18
C ARG A 209 8.69 -16.95 -9.18
N LYS A 210 9.12 -17.32 -10.37
CA LYS A 210 9.44 -16.38 -11.45
C LYS A 210 8.17 -15.69 -11.97
N GLY A 211 8.30 -14.38 -12.27
CA GLY A 211 7.24 -13.53 -12.83
C GLY A 211 6.28 -12.98 -11.79
N GLY A 212 5.83 -11.75 -12.02
CA GLY A 212 4.92 -11.04 -11.11
C GLY A 212 3.58 -11.76 -10.95
N GLY A 213 3.08 -11.81 -9.71
CA GLY A 213 1.83 -12.46 -9.35
C GLY A 213 1.89 -13.97 -9.15
N ASN A 214 3.00 -14.64 -9.51
CA ASN A 214 3.09 -16.10 -9.42
C ASN A 214 3.42 -16.57 -7.99
N SER A 215 4.18 -15.80 -7.23
CA SER A 215 4.49 -16.12 -5.84
C SER A 215 3.25 -16.03 -4.97
N ILE A 216 2.51 -14.92 -5.08
CA ILE A 216 1.28 -14.75 -4.31
C ILE A 216 0.19 -15.75 -4.69
N ARG A 217 0.06 -16.14 -5.98
CA ARG A 217 -0.83 -17.24 -6.38
C ARG A 217 -0.48 -18.55 -5.68
N GLY A 218 0.81 -18.82 -5.50
CA GLY A 218 1.27 -19.99 -4.74
C GLY A 218 0.86 -19.97 -3.27
N HIS A 219 0.90 -18.81 -2.62
CA HIS A 219 0.40 -18.64 -1.26
C HIS A 219 -1.12 -18.80 -1.18
N MET A 220 -1.86 -18.14 -2.08
CA MET A 220 -3.32 -18.25 -2.15
C MET A 220 -3.79 -19.69 -2.37
N GLN A 221 -3.05 -20.48 -3.16
CA GLN A 221 -3.36 -21.91 -3.35
C GLN A 221 -3.19 -22.74 -2.07
N LYS A 222 -2.24 -22.36 -1.19
CA LYS A 222 -1.99 -23.07 0.06
C LYS A 222 -2.97 -22.65 1.18
N ARG A 223 -3.29 -21.35 1.26
CA ARG A 223 -3.99 -20.78 2.43
C ARG A 223 -5.42 -20.35 2.13
N GLY A 224 -5.74 -20.04 0.86
CA GLY A 224 -7.02 -19.43 0.46
C GLY A 224 -7.10 -17.95 0.81
N GLY A 225 -8.19 -17.28 0.41
CA GLY A 225 -8.49 -15.91 0.80
C GLY A 225 -7.66 -14.84 0.09
N SER A 226 -7.84 -13.60 0.55
CA SER A 226 -7.08 -12.44 0.06
C SER A 226 -5.80 -12.24 0.86
N MET A 227 -4.69 -11.96 0.20
CA MET A 227 -3.36 -11.91 0.83
C MET A 227 -2.49 -10.78 0.30
N VAL A 228 -1.62 -10.24 1.16
CA VAL A 228 -0.52 -9.36 0.77
C VAL A 228 0.80 -9.97 1.24
N MET A 229 1.79 -10.03 0.34
CA MET A 229 3.13 -10.49 0.67
C MET A 229 4.21 -9.50 0.23
N GLY A 230 5.36 -9.48 0.92
CA GLY A 230 6.63 -8.88 0.53
C GLY A 230 7.59 -9.90 -0.09
N HIS A 231 8.85 -9.90 0.36
CA HIS A 231 9.90 -10.89 0.12
C HIS A 231 10.46 -10.94 -1.31
N ILE A 232 9.65 -10.76 -2.32
CA ILE A 232 10.05 -10.95 -3.73
C ILE A 232 10.36 -9.66 -4.46
N HIS A 233 10.18 -8.51 -3.82
CA HIS A 233 10.49 -7.17 -4.32
C HIS A 233 9.74 -6.76 -5.61
N ARG A 234 8.69 -7.48 -6.00
CA ARG A 234 7.88 -7.17 -7.20
C ARG A 234 6.54 -6.58 -6.83
N LEU A 235 6.05 -5.69 -7.70
CA LEU A 235 4.69 -5.18 -7.63
C LEU A 235 3.79 -6.01 -8.54
N ALA A 236 2.80 -6.69 -7.97
CA ALA A 236 1.77 -7.34 -8.76
C ALA A 236 0.47 -7.47 -7.95
N THR A 237 -0.66 -7.31 -8.63
CA THR A 237 -1.97 -7.64 -8.08
C THR A 237 -2.65 -8.67 -8.96
N VAL A 238 -3.14 -9.73 -8.34
CA VAL A 238 -3.92 -10.77 -9.02
C VAL A 238 -5.28 -10.91 -8.35
N MET A 239 -6.28 -11.25 -9.13
CA MET A 239 -7.60 -11.59 -8.64
C MET A 239 -7.89 -13.05 -8.97
N VAL A 240 -8.45 -13.78 -8.02
CA VAL A 240 -8.87 -15.18 -8.17
C VAL A 240 -10.31 -15.28 -7.70
N THR A 241 -11.18 -15.80 -8.54
CA THR A 241 -12.59 -16.03 -8.19
C THR A 241 -12.84 -17.52 -8.03
N ASP A 242 -13.43 -17.88 -6.90
CA ASP A 242 -13.86 -19.23 -6.59
C ASP A 242 -15.31 -19.26 -6.08
N ARG A 243 -15.77 -20.39 -5.54
CA ARG A 243 -17.12 -20.53 -4.98
C ARG A 243 -17.41 -19.65 -3.76
N PHE A 244 -16.39 -19.09 -3.13
CA PHE A 244 -16.52 -18.25 -1.94
C PHE A 244 -16.44 -16.75 -2.28
N GLY A 245 -16.10 -16.40 -3.54
CA GLY A 245 -16.03 -15.02 -3.99
C GLY A 245 -14.74 -14.68 -4.73
N THR A 246 -14.50 -13.39 -4.87
CA THR A 246 -13.27 -12.87 -5.49
C THR A 246 -12.27 -12.49 -4.42
N HIS A 247 -11.06 -13.04 -4.53
CA HIS A 247 -9.94 -12.83 -3.64
C HIS A 247 -8.82 -12.07 -4.33
N TYR A 248 -8.12 -11.24 -3.56
CA TYR A 248 -7.00 -10.43 -4.04
C TYR A 248 -5.68 -11.00 -3.55
N GLY A 249 -4.74 -11.23 -4.45
CA GLY A 249 -3.35 -11.53 -4.12
C GLY A 249 -2.45 -10.37 -4.50
N VAL A 250 -1.61 -9.89 -3.57
CA VAL A 250 -0.77 -8.71 -3.76
C VAL A 250 0.68 -9.02 -3.43
N GLU A 251 1.57 -8.77 -4.39
CA GLU A 251 3.02 -8.71 -4.20
C GLU A 251 3.39 -7.23 -4.00
N ASN A 252 3.97 -6.86 -2.85
CA ASN A 252 3.98 -5.48 -2.33
C ASN A 252 5.08 -4.57 -2.93
N GLY A 253 6.04 -5.11 -3.70
CA GLY A 253 7.22 -4.37 -4.14
C GLY A 253 8.27 -4.28 -3.03
N CYS A 254 9.16 -3.28 -3.15
CA CYS A 254 10.20 -3.01 -2.16
C CYS A 254 10.46 -1.50 -2.04
N LEU A 255 11.28 -1.12 -1.05
CA LEU A 255 11.80 0.25 -0.90
C LEU A 255 13.33 0.27 -0.81
N CYS A 256 13.98 -0.86 -1.08
CA CYS A 256 15.43 -0.98 -1.19
C CYS A 256 15.96 -0.48 -2.54
N GLY A 257 17.30 -0.43 -2.66
CA GLY A 257 17.97 -0.15 -3.92
C GLY A 257 17.68 -1.24 -4.96
N LEU A 258 17.44 -0.84 -6.22
CA LEU A 258 17.07 -1.77 -7.30
C LEU A 258 18.26 -2.45 -7.99
N GLN A 259 19.49 -2.15 -7.59
CA GLN A 259 20.72 -2.70 -8.20
C GLN A 259 21.65 -3.29 -7.13
N PRO A 260 21.23 -4.37 -6.46
CA PRO A 260 22.11 -5.02 -5.50
C PRO A 260 23.30 -5.67 -6.21
N SER A 261 24.47 -5.69 -5.56
CA SER A 261 25.71 -6.25 -6.15
C SER A 261 25.63 -7.73 -6.46
N TYR A 262 24.76 -8.48 -5.76
CA TYR A 262 24.63 -9.93 -5.85
C TYR A 262 23.62 -10.45 -6.90
N ILE A 263 22.82 -9.56 -7.53
CA ILE A 263 21.86 -9.93 -8.59
C ILE A 263 22.19 -9.15 -9.87
N LYS A 264 22.45 -9.85 -10.97
CA LYS A 264 22.82 -9.22 -12.25
C LYS A 264 21.63 -8.52 -12.96
N HIS A 265 20.44 -9.07 -12.86
CA HIS A 265 19.25 -8.57 -13.55
C HIS A 265 18.04 -8.69 -12.60
N PRO A 266 17.94 -7.81 -11.58
CA PRO A 266 16.79 -7.81 -10.69
C PRO A 266 15.52 -7.37 -11.45
N ASP A 267 14.43 -8.09 -11.22
CA ASP A 267 13.09 -7.78 -11.75
C ASP A 267 12.23 -7.05 -10.70
N TRP A 268 12.87 -6.22 -9.88
CA TRP A 268 12.30 -5.55 -8.73
C TRP A 268 11.61 -4.23 -9.09
N GLN A 269 10.57 -3.86 -8.35
CA GLN A 269 9.91 -2.57 -8.46
C GLN A 269 9.77 -1.92 -7.09
N GLN A 270 10.10 -0.63 -7.02
CA GLN A 270 9.88 0.16 -5.82
C GLN A 270 8.40 0.56 -5.72
N GLY A 271 7.84 0.35 -4.54
CA GLY A 271 6.47 0.73 -4.27
C GLY A 271 5.91 0.10 -3.02
N PHE A 272 4.61 0.30 -2.83
CA PHE A 272 3.88 -0.17 -1.67
C PHE A 272 2.39 -0.32 -1.99
N THR A 273 1.66 -0.98 -1.10
CA THR A 273 0.22 -1.24 -1.27
C THR A 273 -0.61 -0.42 -0.30
N GLN A 274 -1.73 0.10 -0.79
CA GLN A 274 -2.82 0.67 -0.01
C GLN A 274 -4.06 -0.19 -0.17
N ILE A 275 -4.74 -0.44 0.94
CA ILE A 275 -6.03 -1.12 1.00
C ILE A 275 -7.01 -0.19 1.71
N ASP A 276 -8.10 0.13 1.04
CA ASP A 276 -9.21 0.89 1.61
C ASP A 276 -10.44 -0.01 1.77
N LEU A 277 -11.07 0.06 2.94
CA LEU A 277 -12.29 -0.65 3.28
C LEU A 277 -13.39 0.35 3.64
N ALA A 278 -14.52 0.31 2.94
CA ALA A 278 -15.68 1.13 3.28
C ALA A 278 -16.97 0.42 2.87
N ALA A 279 -17.95 0.38 3.76
CA ALA A 279 -19.28 -0.19 3.50
C ALA A 279 -19.26 -1.59 2.86
N GLY A 280 -18.32 -2.45 3.25
CA GLY A 280 -18.15 -3.81 2.69
C GLY A 280 -17.43 -3.86 1.32
N VAL A 281 -17.01 -2.71 0.80
CA VAL A 281 -16.25 -2.63 -0.45
C VAL A 281 -14.76 -2.58 -0.17
N VAL A 282 -13.99 -3.32 -0.95
CA VAL A 282 -12.53 -3.37 -0.92
C VAL A 282 -11.96 -2.63 -2.11
N SER A 283 -10.99 -1.75 -1.88
CA SER A 283 -10.18 -1.13 -2.93
C SER A 283 -8.70 -1.39 -2.66
N VAL A 284 -8.01 -1.98 -3.61
CA VAL A 284 -6.56 -2.23 -3.56
C VAL A 284 -5.87 -1.34 -4.57
N ARG A 285 -4.85 -0.59 -4.14
CA ARG A 285 -4.02 0.24 -5.01
C ARG A 285 -2.55 -0.05 -4.75
N GLN A 286 -1.82 -0.32 -5.81
CA GLN A 286 -0.36 -0.36 -5.76
C GLN A 286 0.21 1.00 -6.18
N HIS A 287 1.09 1.52 -5.37
CA HIS A 287 1.78 2.79 -5.58
C HIS A 287 3.20 2.52 -6.08
N HIS A 288 3.39 2.58 -7.40
CA HIS A 288 4.69 2.38 -8.03
C HIS A 288 5.52 3.65 -7.95
N ILE A 289 6.68 3.59 -7.29
CA ILE A 289 7.64 4.69 -7.18
C ILE A 289 8.67 4.55 -8.31
N GLN A 290 8.82 5.59 -9.12
CA GLN A 290 9.72 5.61 -10.28
C GLN A 290 10.78 6.69 -10.12
N GLY A 291 12.03 6.30 -9.92
CA GLY A 291 13.15 7.23 -9.77
C GLY A 291 12.96 8.25 -8.62
N GLY A 292 12.37 7.83 -7.50
CA GLY A 292 12.07 8.69 -6.36
C GLY A 292 10.87 9.62 -6.59
N LYS A 293 9.92 9.25 -7.47
CA LYS A 293 8.70 9.99 -7.75
C LYS A 293 7.48 9.10 -7.68
N LEU A 294 6.38 9.62 -7.15
CA LEU A 294 5.10 8.95 -7.03
C LEU A 294 3.97 9.88 -7.48
N LEU A 295 3.13 9.42 -8.40
CA LEU A 295 1.94 10.14 -8.85
C LEU A 295 0.68 9.45 -8.31
N VAL A 296 -0.10 10.16 -7.49
CA VAL A 296 -1.37 9.65 -6.93
C VAL A 296 -2.46 10.70 -7.02
N ASP A 297 -3.57 10.37 -7.65
CA ASP A 297 -4.75 11.23 -7.78
C ASP A 297 -4.40 12.68 -8.26
N GLY A 298 -3.44 12.79 -9.19
CA GLY A 298 -2.96 14.05 -9.74
C GLY A 298 -1.92 14.78 -8.87
N ASN A 299 -1.58 14.28 -7.70
CA ASN A 299 -0.52 14.82 -6.84
C ASN A 299 0.81 14.11 -7.11
N LEU A 300 1.86 14.89 -7.41
CA LEU A 300 3.21 14.37 -7.62
C LEU A 300 4.05 14.56 -6.35
N TYR A 301 4.46 13.44 -5.74
CA TYR A 301 5.42 13.39 -4.65
C TYR A 301 6.83 13.21 -5.24
N THR A 302 7.78 14.02 -4.79
CA THR A 302 9.20 13.98 -5.22
C THR A 302 10.10 14.10 -4.01
N ALA A 303 11.22 13.36 -4.02
CA ALA A 303 12.29 13.49 -3.03
C ALA A 303 13.48 14.23 -3.62
#